data_0524ced9d67fada1dcd2aa8012cf92fd
#
_entry.id   0524ced9d67fada1dcd2aa8012cf92fd
#
_cell.length_a   1.000
_cell.length_b   1.000
_cell.length_c   1.000
_cell.angle_alpha   90.00
_cell.angle_beta   90.00
_cell.angle_gamma   90.00
#
_symmetry.space_group_name_H-M   'P 1'
#
loop_
_entity.id
_entity.type
_entity.pdbx_description
1 polymer ?
#
loop_
_entity_poly.entity_id
_entity_poly.type
_entity_poly.pdbx_seq_one_letter_code
_entity_poly.pdbx_strand_id
1 'polypeptide(L)'
;MVKNILILNMTRMGDLIQTTPTITGLRKKYRDSNITLMVTKDFEEFSKNISHVNNRVVIDIKQFRDRKNLNGFLWIELYRYLESLLDELKTNNYDLLINLSHSKLSAFMISYLGINSVRGFGCNKNGDRMTFDPWMQYFGTEPFNRRTNPFNLVEIFTRGAGVAPENN
;
A
#
# COMPACT_ATOMS: atom_id res chain seq x y z
N MET A 1 19.80 -6.29 5.84
CA MET A 1 19.73 -4.88 5.35
C MET A 1 18.57 -4.79 4.39
N VAL A 2 17.63 -3.83 4.57
CA VAL A 2 16.48 -3.65 3.68
C VAL A 2 16.95 -3.06 2.36
N LYS A 3 16.78 -3.81 1.26
CA LYS A 3 17.19 -3.40 -0.10
C LYS A 3 16.00 -3.07 -0.99
N ASN A 4 14.93 -3.86 -0.90
CA ASN A 4 13.75 -3.69 -1.74
C ASN A 4 12.52 -3.43 -0.89
N ILE A 5 11.85 -2.30 -1.11
CA ILE A 5 10.66 -1.86 -0.37
C ILE A 5 9.50 -1.76 -1.34
N LEU A 6 8.37 -2.39 -1.00
CA LEU A 6 7.11 -2.24 -1.71
C LEU A 6 6.12 -1.43 -0.87
N ILE A 7 5.60 -0.35 -1.43
CA ILE A 7 4.57 0.49 -0.81
C ILE A 7 3.28 0.36 -1.61
N LEU A 8 2.19 -0.03 -0.95
CA LEU A 8 0.85 -0.08 -1.54
C LEU A 8 0.05 1.14 -1.08
N ASN A 9 -0.32 1.99 -2.02
CA ASN A 9 -1.33 3.02 -1.82
C ASN A 9 -2.30 3.06 -3.01
N MET A 10 -3.41 2.34 -2.87
CA MET A 10 -4.45 2.19 -3.88
C MET A 10 -5.75 2.87 -3.42
N THR A 11 -5.65 3.95 -2.65
CA THR A 11 -6.79 4.65 -2.04
C THR A 11 -7.20 5.87 -2.86
N ARG A 12 -7.14 7.05 -2.27
CA ARG A 12 -7.54 8.32 -2.89
C ARG A 12 -6.31 9.19 -3.18
N MET A 13 -6.48 10.17 -4.07
CA MET A 13 -5.41 11.12 -4.39
C MET A 13 -4.86 11.83 -3.14
N GLY A 14 -5.74 12.27 -2.24
CA GLY A 14 -5.33 12.92 -0.98
C GLY A 14 -4.44 12.02 -0.12
N ASP A 15 -4.78 10.75 0.01
CA ASP A 15 -4.00 9.78 0.78
C ASP A 15 -2.63 9.53 0.11
N LEU A 16 -2.60 9.51 -1.22
CA LEU A 16 -1.36 9.35 -1.97
C LEU A 16 -0.42 10.55 -1.77
N ILE A 17 -0.95 11.78 -1.80
CA ILE A 17 -0.19 13.00 -1.49
C ILE A 17 0.39 12.90 -0.07
N GLN A 18 -0.42 12.51 0.90
CA GLN A 18 -0.02 12.37 2.30
C GLN A 18 0.97 11.23 2.56
N THR A 19 1.17 10.33 1.59
CA THR A 19 2.20 9.29 1.63
C THR A 19 3.60 9.82 1.26
N THR A 20 3.70 10.96 0.60
CA THR A 20 5.00 11.52 0.15
C THR A 20 6.02 11.70 1.29
N PRO A 21 5.66 12.25 2.47
CA PRO A 21 6.60 12.33 3.60
C PRO A 21 7.05 10.96 4.11
N THR A 22 6.18 9.95 4.06
CA THR A 22 6.55 8.56 4.40
C THR A 22 7.65 8.03 3.46
N ILE A 23 7.51 8.25 2.14
CA ILE A 23 8.49 7.84 1.14
C ILE A 23 9.83 8.55 1.38
N THR A 24 9.79 9.86 1.65
CA THR A 24 10.99 10.64 2.00
C THR A 24 11.68 10.10 3.25
N GLY A 25 10.91 9.80 4.30
CA GLY A 25 11.44 9.21 5.53
C GLY A 25 12.05 7.83 5.32
N LEU A 26 11.43 6.99 4.49
CA LEU A 26 11.97 5.68 4.12
C LEU A 26 13.27 5.82 3.33
N ARG A 27 13.37 6.76 2.39
CA ARG A 27 14.59 7.04 1.65
C ARG A 27 15.73 7.50 2.58
N LYS A 28 15.44 8.35 3.57
CA LYS A 28 16.42 8.78 4.57
C LYS A 28 16.91 7.61 5.42
N LYS A 29 16.00 6.74 5.85
CA LYS A 29 16.30 5.57 6.69
C LYS A 29 17.04 4.46 5.93
N TYR A 30 16.65 4.21 4.69
CA TYR A 30 17.16 3.14 3.82
C TYR A 30 17.72 3.75 2.53
N ARG A 31 18.85 4.42 2.63
CA ARG A 31 19.42 5.27 1.56
C ARG A 31 19.59 4.56 0.22
N ASP A 32 20.08 3.32 0.26
CA ASP A 32 20.41 2.54 -0.92
C ASP A 32 19.29 1.55 -1.32
N SER A 33 18.10 1.70 -0.73
CA SER A 33 16.98 0.81 -1.05
C SER A 33 16.35 1.15 -2.39
N ASN A 34 15.79 0.14 -3.04
CA ASN A 34 14.92 0.28 -4.20
C ASN A 34 13.46 0.38 -3.72
N ILE A 35 12.85 1.54 -3.88
CA ILE A 35 11.48 1.81 -3.45
C ILE A 35 10.54 1.67 -4.64
N THR A 36 9.64 0.71 -4.57
CA THR A 36 8.55 0.49 -5.53
C THR A 36 7.25 0.99 -4.93
N LEU A 37 6.52 1.84 -5.67
CA LEU A 37 5.20 2.34 -5.29
C LEU A 37 4.13 1.73 -6.18
N MET A 38 3.16 1.03 -5.57
CA MET A 38 1.98 0.53 -6.26
C MET A 38 0.81 1.48 -6.08
N VAL A 39 0.21 1.89 -7.21
CA VAL A 39 -0.95 2.79 -7.29
C VAL A 39 -2.01 2.24 -8.23
N THR A 40 -3.24 2.76 -8.15
CA THR A 40 -4.26 2.49 -9.17
C THR A 40 -4.00 3.30 -10.44
N LYS A 41 -4.54 2.84 -11.55
CA LYS A 41 -4.44 3.50 -12.87
C LYS A 41 -4.83 4.97 -12.84
N ASP A 42 -5.81 5.33 -12.03
CA ASP A 42 -6.28 6.72 -11.88
C ASP A 42 -5.19 7.69 -11.42
N PHE A 43 -4.19 7.20 -10.68
CA PHE A 43 -3.15 8.01 -10.08
C PHE A 43 -1.77 7.77 -10.69
N GLU A 44 -1.70 7.04 -11.79
CA GLU A 44 -0.45 6.74 -12.48
C GLU A 44 0.33 8.02 -12.80
N GLU A 45 -0.30 8.97 -13.51
CA GLU A 45 0.36 10.21 -13.92
C GLU A 45 0.82 11.04 -12.72
N PHE A 46 -0.02 11.16 -11.70
CA PHE A 46 0.37 11.87 -10.48
C PHE A 46 1.56 11.20 -9.81
N SER A 47 1.58 9.87 -9.74
CA SER A 47 2.64 9.11 -9.07
C SER A 47 4.03 9.36 -9.66
N LYS A 48 4.12 9.75 -10.94
CA LYS A 48 5.39 10.06 -11.62
C LYS A 48 6.10 11.27 -10.98
N ASN A 49 5.34 12.17 -10.36
CA ASN A 49 5.87 13.36 -9.69
C ASN A 49 6.30 13.11 -8.24
N ILE A 50 6.07 11.91 -7.69
CA ILE A 50 6.49 11.58 -6.33
C ILE A 50 7.99 11.25 -6.32
N SER A 51 8.75 12.06 -5.59
CA SER A 51 10.20 11.89 -5.45
C SER A 51 10.57 10.63 -4.68
N HIS A 52 11.80 10.16 -4.86
CA HIS A 52 12.40 9.03 -4.13
C HIS A 52 11.81 7.65 -4.43
N VAL A 53 10.92 7.54 -5.41
CA VAL A 53 10.38 6.27 -5.94
C VAL A 53 11.23 5.82 -7.12
N ASN A 54 11.77 4.60 -7.05
CA ASN A 54 12.57 4.01 -8.13
C ASN A 54 11.67 3.36 -9.20
N ASN A 55 10.70 2.57 -8.76
CA ASN A 55 9.79 1.84 -9.65
C ASN A 55 8.33 2.13 -9.30
N ARG A 56 7.48 2.02 -10.30
CA ARG A 56 6.03 2.16 -10.14
C ARG A 56 5.33 0.95 -10.72
N VAL A 57 4.35 0.46 -9.98
CA VAL A 57 3.46 -0.61 -10.41
C VAL A 57 2.05 -0.06 -10.44
N VAL A 58 1.40 -0.20 -11.58
CA VAL A 58 0.06 0.33 -11.79
C VAL A 58 -0.92 -0.83 -11.87
N ILE A 59 -1.94 -0.79 -11.01
CA ILE A 59 -3.01 -1.77 -11.03
C ILE A 59 -4.27 -1.14 -11.63
N ASP A 60 -4.81 -1.76 -12.68
CA ASP A 60 -6.06 -1.35 -13.31
C ASP A 60 -7.20 -2.32 -12.99
N ILE A 61 -7.90 -2.06 -11.90
CA ILE A 61 -9.05 -2.88 -11.48
C ILE A 61 -10.35 -2.37 -12.14
N LYS A 62 -10.38 -1.09 -12.57
CA LYS A 62 -11.59 -0.50 -13.13
C LYS A 62 -12.04 -1.18 -14.42
N GLN A 63 -11.09 -1.62 -15.24
CA GLN A 63 -11.40 -2.36 -16.46
C GLN A 63 -12.30 -3.58 -16.23
N PHE A 64 -12.28 -4.15 -15.03
CA PHE A 64 -13.13 -5.29 -14.65
C PHE A 64 -14.45 -4.85 -14.00
N ARG A 65 -14.46 -3.71 -13.27
CA ARG A 65 -15.63 -3.20 -12.56
C ARG A 65 -16.69 -2.63 -13.48
N ASP A 66 -16.27 -1.95 -14.54
CA ASP A 66 -17.18 -1.21 -15.42
C ASP A 66 -17.90 -2.11 -16.45
N ARG A 67 -17.56 -3.39 -16.50
CA ARG A 67 -18.29 -4.39 -17.30
C ARG A 67 -19.53 -4.85 -16.53
N LYS A 68 -20.69 -4.27 -16.82
CA LYS A 68 -21.97 -4.42 -16.12
C LYS A 68 -22.56 -5.85 -16.04
N ASN A 69 -21.98 -6.83 -16.71
CA ASN A 69 -22.38 -8.24 -16.66
C ASN A 69 -21.21 -9.09 -16.15
N LEU A 70 -21.09 -9.19 -14.83
CA LEU A 70 -20.15 -10.08 -14.13
C LEU A 70 -20.61 -11.55 -14.28
N ASN A 71 -20.45 -12.14 -15.46
CA ASN A 71 -20.50 -13.59 -15.62
C ASN A 71 -19.20 -14.18 -15.05
N GLY A 72 -19.25 -15.47 -14.67
CA GLY A 72 -18.12 -16.14 -14.02
C GLY A 72 -16.79 -16.05 -14.78
N PHE A 73 -16.84 -15.80 -16.08
CA PHE A 73 -15.67 -15.59 -16.93
C PHE A 73 -14.85 -14.34 -16.55
N LEU A 74 -15.50 -13.24 -16.18
CA LEU A 74 -14.81 -12.01 -15.81
C LEU A 74 -14.05 -12.12 -14.47
N TRP A 75 -14.57 -12.94 -13.54
CA TRP A 75 -13.84 -13.22 -12.29
C TRP A 75 -12.57 -14.02 -12.54
N ILE A 76 -12.58 -14.96 -13.50
CA ILE A 76 -11.41 -15.71 -13.91
C ILE A 76 -10.38 -14.79 -14.55
N GLU A 77 -10.78 -13.86 -15.42
CA GLU A 77 -9.89 -12.87 -16.03
C GLU A 77 -9.24 -11.97 -14.97
N LEU A 78 -10.04 -11.45 -14.04
CA LEU A 78 -9.53 -10.63 -12.92
C LEU A 78 -8.53 -11.42 -12.08
N TYR A 79 -8.85 -12.67 -11.74
CA TYR A 79 -7.95 -13.53 -10.96
C TYR A 79 -6.61 -13.73 -11.70
N ARG A 80 -6.64 -14.10 -12.97
CA ARG A 80 -5.43 -14.29 -13.77
C ARG A 80 -4.60 -13.02 -13.90
N TYR A 81 -5.25 -11.88 -14.08
CA TYR A 81 -4.58 -10.58 -14.11
C TYR A 81 -3.85 -10.30 -12.78
N LEU A 82 -4.54 -10.49 -11.66
CA LEU A 82 -3.96 -10.28 -10.34
C LEU A 82 -2.82 -11.26 -10.05
N GLU A 83 -3.01 -12.53 -10.37
CA GLU A 83 -2.00 -13.58 -10.21
C GLU A 83 -0.73 -13.24 -11.00
N SER A 84 -0.86 -12.93 -12.29
CA SER A 84 0.28 -12.54 -13.14
C SER A 84 1.02 -11.31 -12.58
N LEU A 85 0.29 -10.27 -12.16
CA LEU A 85 0.88 -9.07 -11.57
C LEU A 85 1.62 -9.37 -10.27
N LEU A 86 1.04 -10.20 -9.41
CA LEU A 86 1.64 -10.55 -8.12
C LEU A 86 2.84 -11.50 -8.27
N ASP A 87 2.81 -12.41 -9.23
CA ASP A 87 3.95 -13.28 -9.53
C ASP A 87 5.14 -12.48 -10.08
N GLU A 88 4.89 -11.49 -10.94
CA GLU A 88 5.93 -10.55 -11.37
C GLU A 88 6.52 -9.79 -10.17
N LEU A 89 5.68 -9.30 -9.26
CA LEU A 89 6.14 -8.61 -8.06
C LEU A 89 6.98 -9.50 -7.14
N LYS A 90 6.69 -10.79 -7.02
CA LYS A 90 7.49 -11.72 -6.21
C LYS A 90 8.94 -11.82 -6.70
N THR A 91 9.20 -11.65 -7.99
CA THR A 91 10.56 -11.73 -8.54
C THR A 91 11.50 -10.67 -8.00
N ASN A 92 10.95 -9.55 -7.50
CA ASN A 92 11.74 -8.45 -6.95
C ASN A 92 12.27 -8.69 -5.53
N ASN A 93 11.88 -9.79 -4.87
CA ASN A 93 12.37 -10.19 -3.55
C ASN A 93 12.31 -9.02 -2.52
N TYR A 94 11.11 -8.51 -2.28
CA TYR A 94 10.91 -7.40 -1.35
C TYR A 94 11.22 -7.81 0.09
N ASP A 95 12.07 -7.01 0.77
CA ASP A 95 12.43 -7.19 2.18
C ASP A 95 11.39 -6.57 3.12
N LEU A 96 10.71 -5.51 2.68
CA LEU A 96 9.72 -4.76 3.45
C LEU A 96 8.53 -4.40 2.58
N LEU A 97 7.34 -4.68 3.07
CA LEU A 97 6.08 -4.24 2.49
C LEU A 97 5.38 -3.27 3.44
N ILE A 98 4.92 -2.15 2.90
CA ILE A 98 4.14 -1.15 3.63
C ILE A 98 2.80 -0.98 2.92
N ASN A 99 1.72 -1.40 3.58
CA ASN A 99 0.37 -1.25 3.04
C ASN A 99 -0.39 -0.12 3.73
N LEU A 100 -0.57 0.96 3.00
CA LEU A 100 -1.37 2.11 3.42
C LEU A 100 -2.81 2.05 2.89
N SER A 101 -3.15 0.99 2.16
CA SER A 101 -4.49 0.74 1.63
C SER A 101 -5.25 -0.20 2.55
N HIS A 102 -6.41 0.21 3.04
CA HIS A 102 -7.24 -0.58 3.96
C HIS A 102 -8.35 -1.38 3.25
N SER A 103 -8.11 -1.81 2.01
CA SER A 103 -9.04 -2.61 1.22
C SER A 103 -8.82 -4.12 1.42
N LYS A 104 -9.89 -4.93 1.23
CA LYS A 104 -9.75 -6.39 1.23
C LYS A 104 -8.81 -6.88 0.14
N LEU A 105 -8.80 -6.21 -1.02
CA LEU A 105 -7.90 -6.55 -2.12
C LEU A 105 -6.43 -6.37 -1.73
N SER A 106 -6.06 -5.23 -1.14
CA SER A 106 -4.67 -5.02 -0.69
C SER A 106 -4.25 -6.04 0.36
N ALA A 107 -5.14 -6.41 1.27
CA ALA A 107 -4.89 -7.44 2.28
C ALA A 107 -4.64 -8.82 1.64
N PHE A 108 -5.45 -9.19 0.64
CA PHE A 108 -5.25 -10.42 -0.15
C PHE A 108 -3.89 -10.41 -0.88
N MET A 109 -3.55 -9.30 -1.54
CA MET A 109 -2.28 -9.17 -2.27
C MET A 109 -1.07 -9.36 -1.34
N ILE A 110 -1.12 -8.81 -0.14
CA ILE A 110 -0.06 -8.99 0.88
C ILE A 110 0.08 -10.45 1.26
N SER A 111 -1.04 -11.11 1.52
CA SER A 111 -1.06 -12.53 1.88
C SER A 111 -0.48 -13.40 0.76
N TYR A 112 -0.81 -13.09 -0.49
CA TYR A 112 -0.29 -13.80 -1.66
C TYR A 112 1.22 -13.57 -1.86
N LEU A 113 1.70 -12.34 -1.66
CA LEU A 113 3.13 -12.01 -1.80
C LEU A 113 4.00 -12.72 -0.76
N GLY A 114 3.48 -13.00 0.42
CA GLY A 114 4.17 -13.78 1.45
C GLY A 114 5.43 -13.11 1.99
N ILE A 115 5.50 -11.76 1.99
CA ILE A 115 6.65 -11.00 2.47
C ILE A 115 6.68 -11.06 4.00
N ASN A 116 7.82 -11.43 4.59
CA ASN A 116 7.95 -11.63 6.03
C ASN A 116 7.82 -10.34 6.85
N SER A 117 8.33 -9.23 6.32
CA SER A 117 8.27 -7.93 7.03
C SER A 117 7.17 -7.07 6.42
N VAL A 118 6.05 -6.96 7.12
CA VAL A 118 4.89 -6.18 6.70
C VAL A 118 4.58 -5.12 7.74
N ARG A 119 4.21 -3.91 7.27
CA ARG A 119 3.67 -2.80 8.07
C ARG A 119 2.37 -2.32 7.46
N GLY A 120 1.53 -1.71 8.28
CA GLY A 120 0.26 -1.18 7.82
C GLY A 120 -0.90 -2.16 7.97
N PHE A 121 -1.75 -2.23 6.97
CA PHE A 121 -2.95 -3.07 6.98
C PHE A 121 -2.73 -4.42 6.31
N GLY A 122 -3.47 -5.43 6.77
CA GLY A 122 -3.48 -6.75 6.17
C GLY A 122 -4.70 -7.57 6.59
N CYS A 123 -4.59 -8.89 6.48
CA CYS A 123 -5.58 -9.83 6.99
C CYS A 123 -4.88 -11.04 7.65
N ASN A 124 -5.61 -11.71 8.53
CA ASN A 124 -5.21 -12.99 9.07
C ASN A 124 -5.55 -14.13 8.10
N LYS A 125 -5.26 -15.37 8.50
CA LYS A 125 -5.55 -16.57 7.69
C LYS A 125 -7.03 -16.79 7.39
N ASN A 126 -7.92 -16.21 8.21
CA ASN A 126 -9.37 -16.28 8.04
C ASN A 126 -9.92 -15.17 7.14
N GLY A 127 -9.06 -14.24 6.68
CA GLY A 127 -9.46 -13.07 5.90
C GLY A 127 -9.97 -11.89 6.74
N ASP A 128 -9.88 -11.96 8.09
CA ASP A 128 -10.25 -10.85 8.95
C ASP A 128 -9.20 -9.75 8.87
N ARG A 129 -9.68 -8.51 8.88
CA ARG A 129 -8.78 -7.34 8.87
C ARG A 129 -7.88 -7.34 10.10
N MET A 130 -6.60 -7.08 9.88
CA MET A 130 -5.64 -6.85 10.93
C MET A 130 -4.70 -5.69 10.58
N THR A 131 -3.96 -5.23 11.57
CA THR A 131 -2.91 -4.24 11.44
C THR A 131 -1.61 -4.81 11.99
N PHE A 132 -0.50 -4.43 11.36
CA PHE A 132 0.83 -4.94 11.75
C PHE A 132 1.59 -3.99 12.67
N ASP A 133 0.98 -2.86 13.04
CA ASP A 133 1.57 -1.89 13.95
C ASP A 133 0.52 -1.08 14.72
N PRO A 134 0.87 -0.50 15.90
CA PRO A 134 -0.06 0.25 16.73
C PRO A 134 -0.61 1.52 16.07
N TRP A 135 0.14 2.17 15.19
CA TRP A 135 -0.31 3.39 14.52
C TRP A 135 -1.42 3.12 13.52
N MET A 136 -1.33 2.01 12.80
CA MET A 136 -2.40 1.60 11.88
C MET A 136 -3.60 1.04 12.64
N GLN A 137 -3.38 0.44 13.82
CA GLN A 137 -4.48 0.08 14.71
C GLN A 137 -5.22 1.34 15.18
N TYR A 138 -4.49 2.36 15.63
CA TYR A 138 -5.06 3.65 16.00
C TYR A 138 -5.84 4.27 14.84
N PHE A 139 -5.28 4.31 13.62
CA PHE A 139 -5.97 4.77 12.43
C PHE A 139 -7.28 4.00 12.17
N GLY A 140 -7.29 2.68 12.39
CA GLY A 140 -8.48 1.83 12.22
C GLY A 140 -9.63 2.20 13.18
N THR A 141 -9.31 2.78 14.34
CA THR A 141 -10.30 3.26 15.34
C THR A 141 -10.67 4.73 15.17
N GLU A 142 -9.89 5.49 14.38
CA GLU A 142 -10.04 6.93 14.19
C GLU A 142 -11.44 7.37 13.72
N PRO A 143 -12.15 6.66 12.82
CA PRO A 143 -13.50 7.05 12.40
C PRO A 143 -14.49 7.23 13.57
N PHE A 144 -14.25 6.54 14.68
CA PHE A 144 -15.06 6.64 15.90
C PHE A 144 -14.59 7.75 16.84
N ASN A 145 -13.34 8.20 16.72
CA ASN A 145 -12.66 9.12 17.62
C ASN A 145 -12.20 10.43 16.96
N ARG A 146 -12.75 10.80 15.80
CA ARG A 146 -12.32 11.98 15.00
C ARG A 146 -12.23 13.29 15.79
N ARG A 147 -13.08 13.48 16.78
CA ARG A 147 -13.11 14.72 17.58
C ARG A 147 -11.95 14.84 18.56
N THR A 148 -11.32 13.73 18.90
CA THR A 148 -10.25 13.65 19.90
C THR A 148 -8.90 13.24 19.29
N ASN A 149 -8.86 12.97 17.99
CA ASN A 149 -7.64 12.57 17.30
C ASN A 149 -6.70 13.78 17.13
N PRO A 150 -5.53 13.81 17.80
CA PRO A 150 -4.55 14.89 17.65
C PRO A 150 -3.61 14.71 16.46
N PHE A 151 -3.63 13.53 15.81
CA PHE A 151 -2.68 13.19 14.75
C PHE A 151 -3.29 13.36 13.36
N ASN A 152 -2.52 13.91 12.46
CA ASN A 152 -2.89 13.96 11.05
C ASN A 152 -2.47 12.66 10.32
N LEU A 153 -2.97 12.46 9.11
CA LEU A 153 -2.73 11.23 8.36
C LEU A 153 -1.26 11.05 7.95
N VAL A 154 -0.53 12.15 7.74
CA VAL A 154 0.91 12.12 7.45
C VAL A 154 1.67 11.50 8.62
N GLU A 155 1.38 11.94 9.87
CA GLU A 155 2.01 11.39 11.06
C GLU A 155 1.69 9.90 11.25
N ILE A 156 0.44 9.52 11.04
CA ILE A 156 0.00 8.13 11.18
C ILE A 156 0.71 7.25 10.14
N PHE A 157 0.77 7.68 8.89
CA PHE A 157 1.42 6.91 7.82
C PHE A 157 2.94 6.81 8.03
N THR A 158 3.61 7.90 8.41
CA THR A 158 5.05 7.88 8.64
C THR A 158 5.42 6.97 9.82
N ARG A 159 4.72 7.12 10.94
CA ARG A 159 4.96 6.29 12.13
C ARG A 159 4.59 4.82 11.89
N GLY A 160 3.46 4.55 11.21
CA GLY A 160 3.05 3.21 10.80
C GLY A 160 4.05 2.53 9.86
N ALA A 161 4.69 3.29 8.98
CA ALA A 161 5.79 2.81 8.15
C ALA A 161 7.11 2.64 8.92
N GLY A 162 7.18 3.04 10.19
CA GLY A 162 8.37 2.94 11.05
C GLY A 162 9.44 3.97 10.73
N VAL A 163 9.02 5.15 10.27
CA VAL A 163 9.87 6.34 10.09
C VAL A 163 9.34 7.49 10.94
N ALA A 164 10.19 8.43 11.30
CA ALA A 164 9.77 9.63 12.01
C ALA A 164 9.11 10.61 11.03
N PRO A 165 8.02 11.30 11.42
CA PRO A 165 7.55 12.45 10.69
C PRO A 165 8.64 13.54 10.70
N GLU A 166 8.76 14.28 9.61
CA GLU A 166 9.65 15.45 9.60
C GLU A 166 9.05 16.51 10.55
N ASN A 167 9.87 16.98 11.47
CA ASN A 167 9.52 18.18 12.23
C ASN A 167 9.64 19.37 11.25
N ASN A 168 8.52 19.95 10.91
CA ASN A 168 8.48 21.26 10.24
C ASN A 168 8.84 22.34 11.23
#